data_75a368a85c8259da4c5b6123cd21e3a4
#
_entry.id   75a368a85c8259da4c5b6123cd21e3a4
#
_cell.length_a   1.000
_cell.length_b   1.000
_cell.length_c   1.000
_cell.angle_alpha   90.00
_cell.angle_beta   90.00
_cell.angle_gamma   90.00
#
_symmetry.space_group_name_H-M   'P 1'
#
loop_
_entity.id
_entity.type
_entity.pdbx_description
1 polymer ?
#
loop_
_entity_poly.entity_id
_entity_poly.type
_entity_poly.pdbx_seq_one_letter_code
_entity_poly.pdbx_strand_id
1 'polypeptide(L)'
;MKVIKFGGSSLANATQLRKVFNIVKADEKRKIVVVSAPGKRTSDDEKVTDLLIQLATSHIEGNYDEEVLKKILVRYKEICDELELKLEVFELVRIHFKNLKERNDLAPDYLMDAYKASGE
;
A
#
# COMPACT_ATOMS: atom_id res chain seq x y z
N MET A 1 -14.74 16.41 16.59
CA MET A 1 -14.14 15.37 15.72
C MET A 1 -13.17 16.05 14.77
N LYS A 2 -11.99 15.45 14.62
CA LYS A 2 -10.95 15.95 13.71
C LYS A 2 -10.68 14.91 12.61
N VAL A 3 -10.40 15.40 11.41
CA VAL A 3 -9.90 14.58 10.29
C VAL A 3 -8.42 14.89 10.12
N ILE A 4 -7.59 13.84 10.02
CA ILE A 4 -6.15 13.99 9.83
C ILE A 4 -5.72 13.19 8.60
N LYS A 5 -4.84 13.77 7.78
CA LYS A 5 -4.34 13.14 6.56
C LYS A 5 -2.82 12.96 6.64
N PHE A 6 -2.35 11.80 6.17
CA PHE A 6 -0.93 11.50 6.04
C PHE A 6 -0.59 11.16 4.60
N GLY A 7 0.38 11.86 4.04
CA GLY A 7 0.89 11.59 2.69
C GLY A 7 1.86 10.41 2.66
N GLY A 8 2.28 10.03 1.46
CA GLY A 8 3.08 8.81 1.23
C GLY A 8 4.42 8.78 1.97
N SER A 9 5.12 9.92 2.07
CA SER A 9 6.40 9.99 2.80
C SER A 9 6.25 9.70 4.29
N SER A 10 5.10 10.04 4.87
CA SER A 10 4.78 9.76 6.28
C SER A 10 4.44 8.28 6.51
N LEU A 11 4.26 7.50 5.47
CA LEU A 11 3.86 6.09 5.52
C LEU A 11 4.90 5.17 4.87
N ALA A 12 6.08 5.70 4.55
CA ALA A 12 7.07 5.00 3.73
C ALA A 12 7.67 3.76 4.39
N ASN A 13 7.79 3.75 5.70
CA ASN A 13 8.37 2.62 6.45
C ASN A 13 7.80 2.55 7.87
N ALA A 14 8.23 1.53 8.63
CA ALA A 14 7.75 1.29 9.98
C ALA A 14 8.04 2.45 10.94
N THR A 15 9.20 3.08 10.83
CA THR A 15 9.56 4.23 11.67
C THR A 15 8.56 5.37 11.49
N GLN A 16 8.22 5.69 10.26
CA GLN A 16 7.25 6.74 9.95
C GLN A 16 5.85 6.35 10.43
N LEU A 17 5.44 5.09 10.26
CA LEU A 17 4.15 4.62 10.73
C LEU A 17 4.01 4.69 12.24
N ARG A 18 5.08 4.42 13.00
CA ARG A 18 5.07 4.61 14.45
C ARG A 18 4.82 6.06 14.84
N LYS A 19 5.42 7.01 14.11
CA LYS A 19 5.17 8.44 14.32
C LYS A 19 3.71 8.80 14.05
N VAL A 20 3.16 8.29 12.95
CA VAL A 20 1.74 8.48 12.58
C VAL A 20 0.83 7.95 13.70
N PHE A 21 1.08 6.75 14.17
CA PHE A 21 0.31 6.13 15.25
C PHE A 21 0.34 6.97 16.52
N ASN A 22 1.51 7.47 16.91
CA ASN A 22 1.65 8.32 18.09
C ASN A 22 0.89 9.64 17.93
N ILE A 23 0.92 10.25 16.74
CA ILE A 23 0.17 11.47 16.45
C ILE A 23 -1.33 11.22 16.57
N VAL A 24 -1.83 10.14 15.98
CA VAL A 24 -3.24 9.79 16.04
C VAL A 24 -3.69 9.56 17.48
N LYS A 25 -2.90 8.83 18.25
CA LYS A 25 -3.24 8.53 19.65
C LYS A 25 -3.16 9.73 20.59
N ALA A 26 -2.37 10.74 20.25
CA ALA A 26 -2.15 11.90 21.12
C ALA A 26 -3.40 12.79 21.27
N ASP A 27 -4.39 12.66 20.40
CA ASP A 27 -5.62 13.45 20.43
C ASP A 27 -6.82 12.56 20.11
N GLU A 28 -7.67 12.32 21.11
CA GLU A 28 -8.88 11.49 20.96
C GLU A 28 -9.88 12.05 19.94
N LYS A 29 -9.78 13.32 19.60
CA LYS A 29 -10.65 13.95 18.60
C LYS A 29 -10.28 13.57 17.17
N ARG A 30 -9.09 13.01 16.94
CA ARG A 30 -8.63 12.52 15.63
C ARG A 30 -9.28 11.17 15.32
N LYS A 31 -10.56 11.23 14.94
CA LYS A 31 -11.39 10.03 14.69
C LYS A 31 -11.32 9.50 13.27
N ILE A 32 -11.01 10.38 12.31
CA ILE A 32 -10.93 10.01 10.89
C ILE A 32 -9.50 10.22 10.43
N VAL A 33 -8.88 9.12 9.97
CA VAL A 33 -7.51 9.12 9.47
C VAL A 33 -7.54 8.78 8.00
N VAL A 34 -7.02 9.68 7.17
CA VAL A 34 -6.90 9.48 5.72
C VAL A 34 -5.44 9.17 5.41
N VAL A 35 -5.22 8.08 4.74
CA VAL A 35 -3.86 7.60 4.41
C VAL A 35 -3.66 7.54 2.91
N SER A 36 -2.42 7.38 2.51
CA SER A 36 -1.99 7.17 1.12
C SER A 36 -1.19 5.87 1.04
N ALA A 37 -0.79 5.47 -0.15
CA ALA A 37 0.16 4.37 -0.31
C ALA A 37 1.54 4.78 0.22
N PRO A 38 2.37 3.83 0.69
CA PRO A 38 3.73 4.15 1.13
C PRO A 38 4.55 4.86 0.06
N GLY A 39 5.18 5.96 0.45
CA GLY A 39 6.04 6.74 -0.43
C GLY A 39 7.46 6.19 -0.51
N LYS A 40 8.38 7.01 -1.01
CA LYS A 40 9.80 6.65 -1.12
C LYS A 40 10.43 6.53 0.27
N ARG A 41 11.22 5.48 0.49
CA ARG A 41 12.04 5.30 1.70
C ARG A 41 13.30 6.16 1.63
N THR A 42 13.84 6.31 0.41
CA THR A 42 15.01 7.14 0.08
C THR A 42 14.74 7.89 -1.23
N SER A 43 15.61 8.83 -1.59
CA SER A 43 15.47 9.59 -2.85
C SER A 43 15.49 8.72 -4.11
N ASP A 44 16.16 7.57 -4.04
CA ASP A 44 16.29 6.64 -5.18
C ASP A 44 15.22 5.55 -5.21
N ASP A 45 14.32 5.54 -4.22
CA ASP A 45 13.29 4.52 -4.11
C ASP A 45 12.11 4.80 -5.05
N GLU A 46 11.27 3.77 -5.27
CA GLU A 46 10.02 3.88 -5.99
C GLU A 46 8.86 4.05 -5.01
N LYS A 47 7.90 4.90 -5.36
CA LYS A 47 6.64 4.99 -4.60
C LYS A 47 5.81 3.74 -4.85
N VAL A 48 5.13 3.24 -3.83
CA VAL A 48 4.22 2.09 -3.99
C VAL A 48 3.14 2.39 -5.03
N THR A 49 2.61 3.62 -5.06
CA THR A 49 1.62 4.00 -6.08
C THR A 49 2.15 3.79 -7.51
N ASP A 50 3.42 4.15 -7.77
CA ASP A 50 4.02 3.96 -9.09
C ASP A 50 4.17 2.48 -9.43
N LEU A 51 4.55 1.65 -8.46
CA LEU A 51 4.60 0.20 -8.63
C LEU A 51 3.21 -0.39 -8.90
N LEU A 52 2.19 0.11 -8.21
CA LEU A 52 0.80 -0.33 -8.42
C LEU A 52 0.31 0.01 -9.83
N ILE A 53 0.66 1.19 -10.34
CA ILE A 53 0.33 1.59 -11.72
C ILE A 53 1.01 0.68 -12.73
N GLN A 54 2.29 0.36 -12.52
CA GLN A 54 3.02 -0.58 -13.37
C GLN A 54 2.37 -1.96 -13.37
N LEU A 55 1.99 -2.45 -12.19
CA LEU A 55 1.35 -3.76 -12.06
C LEU A 55 -0.01 -3.78 -12.75
N ALA A 56 -0.82 -2.74 -12.54
CA ALA A 56 -2.12 -2.60 -13.18
C ALA A 56 -2.00 -2.60 -14.71
N THR A 57 -1.06 -1.84 -15.24
CA THR A 57 -0.81 -1.76 -16.68
C THR A 57 -0.45 -3.13 -17.23
N SER A 58 0.42 -3.88 -16.54
CA SER A 58 0.79 -5.24 -16.96
C SER A 58 -0.39 -6.19 -16.94
N HIS A 59 -1.27 -6.07 -15.95
CA HIS A 59 -2.50 -6.88 -15.86
C HIS A 59 -3.45 -6.57 -17.03
N ILE A 60 -3.67 -5.29 -17.32
CA ILE A 60 -4.54 -4.84 -18.43
C ILE A 60 -4.01 -5.34 -19.76
N GLU A 61 -2.70 -5.30 -19.97
CA GLU A 61 -2.05 -5.75 -21.20
C GLU A 61 -1.98 -7.28 -21.33
N GLY A 62 -2.37 -8.02 -20.32
CA GLY A 62 -2.33 -9.48 -20.32
C GLY A 62 -0.92 -10.07 -20.14
N ASN A 63 0.03 -9.25 -19.68
CA ASN A 63 1.42 -9.66 -19.43
C ASN A 63 1.80 -9.29 -18.00
N TYR A 64 1.18 -9.98 -17.04
CA TYR A 64 1.30 -9.68 -15.61
C TYR A 64 2.74 -9.72 -15.12
N ASP A 65 3.20 -8.62 -14.50
CA ASP A 65 4.58 -8.45 -14.06
C ASP A 65 4.77 -8.94 -12.62
N GLU A 66 5.18 -10.20 -12.47
CA GLU A 66 5.41 -10.83 -11.16
C GLU A 66 6.56 -10.15 -10.39
N GLU A 67 7.55 -9.59 -11.08
CA GLU A 67 8.67 -8.91 -10.41
C GLU A 67 8.22 -7.61 -9.74
N VAL A 68 7.32 -6.87 -10.39
CA VAL A 68 6.72 -5.66 -9.79
C VAL A 68 5.86 -6.04 -8.57
N LEU A 69 5.06 -7.11 -8.68
CA LEU A 69 4.28 -7.61 -7.53
C LEU A 69 5.21 -7.96 -6.37
N LYS A 70 6.32 -8.62 -6.64
CA LYS A 70 7.30 -8.99 -5.62
C LYS A 70 7.86 -7.75 -4.91
N LYS A 71 8.18 -6.70 -5.65
CA LYS A 71 8.66 -5.43 -5.06
C LYS A 71 7.62 -4.84 -4.12
N ILE A 72 6.35 -4.84 -4.51
CA ILE A 72 5.25 -4.34 -3.67
C ILE A 72 5.15 -5.16 -2.38
N LEU A 73 5.13 -6.49 -2.50
CA LEU A 73 5.00 -7.38 -1.35
C LEU A 73 6.20 -7.26 -0.40
N VAL A 74 7.41 -7.08 -0.92
CA VAL A 74 8.60 -6.85 -0.09
C VAL A 74 8.45 -5.57 0.75
N ARG A 75 7.94 -4.50 0.17
CA ARG A 75 7.70 -3.24 0.89
C ARG A 75 6.76 -3.44 2.08
N TYR A 76 5.64 -4.12 1.88
CA TYR A 76 4.69 -4.40 2.97
C TYR A 76 5.24 -5.40 3.98
N LYS A 77 5.99 -6.41 3.51
CA LYS A 77 6.63 -7.40 4.39
C LYS A 77 7.61 -6.73 5.34
N GLU A 78 8.44 -5.82 4.85
CA GLU A 78 9.38 -5.06 5.68
C GLU A 78 8.64 -4.26 6.76
N ILE A 79 7.56 -3.58 6.40
CA ILE A 79 6.75 -2.81 7.36
C ILE A 79 6.17 -3.74 8.43
N CYS A 80 5.59 -4.87 8.03
CA CYS A 80 4.98 -5.83 8.95
C CYS A 80 6.04 -6.42 9.90
N ASP A 81 7.21 -6.78 9.38
CA ASP A 81 8.28 -7.37 10.18
C ASP A 81 8.85 -6.37 11.19
N GLU A 82 9.12 -5.14 10.76
CA GLU A 82 9.67 -4.11 11.64
C GLU A 82 8.68 -3.62 12.70
N LEU A 83 7.38 -3.65 12.40
CA LEU A 83 6.32 -3.35 13.38
C LEU A 83 5.96 -4.56 14.24
N GLU A 84 6.59 -5.70 14.01
CA GLU A 84 6.34 -6.95 14.75
C GLU A 84 4.87 -7.39 14.68
N LEU A 85 4.24 -7.17 13.52
CA LEU A 85 2.87 -7.58 13.29
C LEU A 85 2.79 -9.10 13.09
N LYS A 86 1.62 -9.69 13.42
CA LYS A 86 1.38 -11.11 13.21
C LYS A 86 1.48 -11.45 11.72
N LEU A 87 1.96 -12.64 11.40
CA LEU A 87 2.11 -13.10 10.03
C LEU A 87 0.81 -13.03 9.24
N GLU A 88 -0.34 -13.25 9.90
CA GLU A 88 -1.65 -13.16 9.27
C GLU A 88 -1.92 -11.80 8.64
N VAL A 89 -1.35 -10.71 9.19
CA VAL A 89 -1.53 -9.36 8.63
C VAL A 89 -0.91 -9.29 7.24
N PHE A 90 0.32 -9.77 7.08
CA PHE A 90 0.96 -9.80 5.76
C PHE A 90 0.25 -10.78 4.82
N GLU A 91 -0.23 -11.91 5.31
CA GLU A 91 -0.98 -12.86 4.50
C GLU A 91 -2.25 -12.24 3.91
N LEU A 92 -2.94 -11.36 4.64
CA LEU A 92 -4.08 -10.62 4.11
C LEU A 92 -3.69 -9.75 2.92
N VAL A 93 -2.54 -9.09 2.98
CA VAL A 93 -2.01 -8.29 1.86
C VAL A 93 -1.73 -9.19 0.66
N ARG A 94 -1.06 -10.30 0.88
CA ARG A 94 -0.70 -11.26 -0.18
C ARG A 94 -1.95 -11.83 -0.87
N ILE A 95 -2.94 -12.21 -0.07
CA ILE A 95 -4.21 -12.76 -0.58
C ILE A 95 -4.97 -11.70 -1.38
N HIS A 96 -4.97 -10.45 -0.91
CA HIS A 96 -5.61 -9.35 -1.63
C HIS A 96 -5.08 -9.23 -3.06
N PHE A 97 -3.76 -9.21 -3.23
CA PHE A 97 -3.15 -9.10 -4.57
C PHE A 97 -3.37 -10.34 -5.41
N LYS A 98 -3.37 -11.53 -4.79
CA LYS A 98 -3.70 -12.77 -5.49
C LYS A 98 -5.12 -12.73 -6.07
N ASN A 99 -6.09 -12.30 -5.25
CA ASN A 99 -7.49 -12.18 -5.68
C ASN A 99 -7.64 -11.13 -6.76
N LEU A 100 -6.94 -10.01 -6.64
CA LEU A 100 -6.98 -8.94 -7.64
C LEU A 100 -6.39 -9.41 -8.98
N LYS A 101 -5.31 -10.16 -8.96
CA LYS A 101 -4.70 -10.76 -10.17
C LYS A 101 -5.68 -11.64 -10.93
N GLU A 102 -6.55 -12.35 -10.23
CA GLU A 102 -7.53 -13.27 -10.82
C GLU A 102 -8.76 -12.54 -11.39
N ARG A 103 -8.89 -11.22 -11.18
CA ARG A 103 -10.01 -10.43 -11.70
C ARG A 103 -9.84 -10.20 -13.21
N ASN A 104 -10.86 -10.59 -13.96
CA ASN A 104 -10.92 -10.36 -15.41
C ASN A 104 -12.29 -9.79 -15.84
N ASP A 105 -13.10 -9.39 -14.86
CA ASP A 105 -14.46 -8.87 -15.02
C ASP A 105 -14.53 -7.34 -15.00
N LEU A 106 -13.40 -6.65 -14.71
CA LEU A 106 -13.36 -5.20 -14.61
C LEU A 106 -12.84 -4.57 -15.91
N ALA A 107 -13.49 -3.45 -16.31
CA ALA A 107 -12.96 -2.60 -17.37
C ALA A 107 -11.59 -2.03 -16.96
N PRO A 108 -10.70 -1.68 -17.93
CA PRO A 108 -9.35 -1.20 -17.63
C PRO A 108 -9.29 -0.05 -16.63
N ASP A 109 -10.18 0.93 -16.73
CA ASP A 109 -10.21 2.08 -15.82
C ASP A 109 -10.52 1.67 -14.38
N TYR A 110 -11.50 0.77 -14.20
CA TYR A 110 -11.87 0.26 -12.88
C TYR A 110 -10.78 -0.62 -12.30
N LEU A 111 -10.12 -1.40 -13.14
CA LEU A 111 -9.00 -2.24 -12.71
C LEU A 111 -7.82 -1.38 -12.25
N MET A 112 -7.50 -0.32 -13.00
CA MET A 112 -6.46 0.64 -12.61
C MET A 112 -6.78 1.27 -11.25
N ASP A 113 -8.01 1.72 -11.05
CA ASP A 113 -8.44 2.31 -9.78
C ASP A 113 -8.35 1.33 -8.62
N ALA A 114 -8.72 0.06 -8.84
CA ALA A 114 -8.61 -0.99 -7.82
C ALA A 114 -7.15 -1.21 -7.39
N TYR A 115 -6.20 -1.23 -8.33
CA TYR A 115 -4.79 -1.36 -8.01
C TYR A 115 -4.27 -0.14 -7.23
N LYS A 116 -4.60 1.07 -7.66
CA LYS A 116 -4.18 2.30 -6.95
C LYS A 116 -4.68 2.32 -5.52
N ALA A 117 -5.95 1.97 -5.31
CA ALA A 117 -6.55 1.94 -3.98
C ALA A 117 -5.94 0.87 -3.07
N SER A 118 -5.38 -0.19 -3.65
CA SER A 118 -4.78 -1.29 -2.89
C SER A 118 -3.57 -0.85 -2.04
N GLY A 119 -2.94 0.28 -2.36
CA GLY A 119 -1.81 0.80 -1.59
C GLY A 119 -2.19 1.40 -0.25
N GLU A 120 -3.42 1.80 -0.09
CA GLU A 120 -3.94 2.46 1.10
C GLU A 120 -4.39 1.47 2.15
#